data_55d71a55be79c72b547896e8b369975d
#
_entry.id   55d71a55be79c72b547896e8b369975d
#
_cell.length_a   1.000
_cell.length_b   1.000
_cell.length_c   1.000
_cell.angle_alpha   90.00
_cell.angle_beta   90.00
_cell.angle_gamma   90.00
#
_symmetry.space_group_name_H-M   'P 1'
#
loop_
_entity.id
_entity.type
_entity.pdbx_description
1 polymer ?
#
loop_
_entity_poly.entity_id
_entity_poly.type
_entity_poly.pdbx_seq_one_letter_code
_entity_poly.pdbx_strand_id
1 'polypeptide(L)'
;LRVGRIHLRTSEDDMVSEHLANLEIEELRVRVPNEIRELVEPFIRWQETIVERERRLGRYVMPGPVTHRGLANAMERANLAVRRGQADAYGSMSRIGLAMSLHHLINHLLCQGIAAAKEFLDRKEYGEDAEKKNTRNLLRDARVRSLRESLAEMSESHSKVGAVRRLIRERLRRDSESRIIVFATFRDTVTALEQALLDLKGAKPIQFIGQSKRSSGTGLTPKQQIERIESFRSGEGNVLIATSVGEEGLDIP
;
A
#
# COMPACT_ATOMS: atom_id res chain seq x y z
N LEU A 1 19.94 17.45 24.51
CA LEU A 1 18.83 18.40 24.50
C LEU A 1 18.20 18.44 25.88
N ARG A 2 18.30 19.59 26.58
CA ARG A 2 17.59 19.82 27.85
C ARG A 2 16.25 20.47 27.50
N VAL A 3 15.15 19.69 27.56
CA VAL A 3 13.78 20.19 27.41
C VAL A 3 13.40 20.79 28.78
N GLY A 4 13.27 22.11 28.89
CA GLY A 4 12.97 22.80 30.14
C GLY A 4 11.46 22.85 30.46
N ARG A 5 10.58 22.77 29.47
CA ARG A 5 9.13 22.81 29.68
C ARG A 5 8.42 22.12 28.51
N ILE A 6 7.42 21.29 28.79
CA ILE A 6 6.54 20.68 27.80
C ILE A 6 5.17 21.33 27.97
N HIS A 7 4.66 21.96 26.91
CA HIS A 7 3.28 22.42 26.84
C HIS A 7 2.49 21.40 25.98
N LEU A 8 1.55 20.71 26.56
CA LEU A 8 0.57 19.88 25.86
C LEU A 8 -0.64 20.76 25.55
N ARG A 9 -1.07 20.78 24.28
CA ARG A 9 -2.33 21.36 23.86
C ARG A 9 -3.19 20.24 23.27
N THR A 10 -4.45 20.23 23.67
CA THR A 10 -5.45 19.27 23.17
C THR A 10 -6.40 19.98 22.22
N SER A 11 -7.18 19.23 21.46
CA SER A 11 -8.24 19.78 20.60
C SER A 11 -9.34 20.54 21.35
N GLU A 12 -9.40 20.38 22.67
CA GLU A 12 -10.36 21.05 23.55
C GLU A 12 -9.84 22.40 24.10
N ASP A 13 -8.57 22.74 23.88
CA ASP A 13 -8.01 24.05 24.22
C ASP A 13 -8.64 25.15 23.37
N ASP A 14 -9.17 26.22 24.00
CA ASP A 14 -9.87 27.32 23.30
C ASP A 14 -9.02 27.91 22.16
N MET A 15 -7.70 28.05 22.36
CA MET A 15 -6.78 28.55 21.34
C MET A 15 -6.57 27.58 20.15
N VAL A 16 -6.95 26.32 20.29
CA VAL A 16 -6.82 25.28 19.24
C VAL A 16 -8.17 25.04 18.60
N SER A 17 -9.25 25.00 19.39
CA SER A 17 -10.61 24.75 18.93
C SER A 17 -11.12 25.79 17.93
N GLU A 18 -10.73 27.06 18.09
CA GLU A 18 -11.08 28.15 17.15
C GLU A 18 -10.45 27.98 15.75
N HIS A 19 -9.38 27.19 15.64
CA HIS A 19 -8.65 26.95 14.39
C HIS A 19 -8.88 25.54 13.81
N LEU A 20 -9.63 24.69 14.51
CA LEU A 20 -9.97 23.35 14.01
C LEU A 20 -11.22 23.43 13.15
N ALA A 21 -11.08 22.99 11.89
CA ALA A 21 -12.25 22.73 11.05
C ALA A 21 -13.07 21.57 11.64
N ASN A 22 -14.40 21.62 11.53
CA ASN A 22 -15.26 20.49 11.88
C ASN A 22 -14.88 19.28 11.03
N LEU A 23 -14.33 18.25 11.68
CA LEU A 23 -13.94 17.00 11.05
C LEU A 23 -15.05 15.97 11.25
N GLU A 24 -15.71 15.59 10.17
CA GLU A 24 -16.61 14.45 10.14
C GLU A 24 -15.84 13.23 9.61
N ILE A 25 -15.82 12.13 10.37
CA ILE A 25 -15.18 10.87 9.99
C ILE A 25 -16.24 9.86 9.65
N GLU A 26 -16.25 9.37 8.42
CA GLU A 26 -17.13 8.31 7.95
C GLU A 26 -16.31 7.07 7.56
N GLU A 27 -16.62 5.91 8.17
CA GLU A 27 -15.99 4.63 7.82
C GLU A 27 -16.80 3.93 6.73
N LEU A 28 -16.25 3.81 5.53
CA LEU A 28 -16.85 3.05 4.45
C LEU A 28 -16.24 1.66 4.33
N ARG A 29 -17.02 0.64 4.65
CA ARG A 29 -16.63 -0.78 4.48
C ARG A 29 -16.96 -1.27 3.08
N VAL A 30 -15.94 -1.71 2.36
CA VAL A 30 -16.07 -2.20 0.99
C VAL A 30 -15.78 -3.70 0.97
N ARG A 31 -16.70 -4.49 0.39
CA ARG A 31 -16.52 -5.94 0.26
C ARG A 31 -15.53 -6.23 -0.89
N VAL A 32 -14.61 -7.13 -0.63
CA VAL A 32 -13.73 -7.67 -1.67
C VAL A 32 -14.55 -8.59 -2.57
N PRO A 33 -14.47 -8.47 -3.92
CA PRO A 33 -15.16 -9.36 -4.85
C PRO A 33 -14.82 -10.84 -4.61
N ASN A 34 -15.77 -11.73 -4.86
CA ASN A 34 -15.55 -13.17 -4.65
C ASN A 34 -14.44 -13.71 -5.55
N GLU A 35 -14.36 -13.26 -6.79
CA GLU A 35 -13.29 -13.60 -7.74
C GLU A 35 -11.90 -13.31 -7.18
N ILE A 36 -11.73 -12.15 -6.55
CA ILE A 36 -10.46 -11.81 -5.89
C ILE A 36 -10.18 -12.70 -4.69
N ARG A 37 -11.21 -13.05 -3.90
CA ARG A 37 -11.06 -13.97 -2.76
C ARG A 37 -10.62 -15.35 -3.20
N GLU A 38 -11.21 -15.88 -4.25
CA GLU A 38 -10.87 -17.18 -4.83
C GLU A 38 -9.43 -17.19 -5.35
N LEU A 39 -8.98 -16.13 -6.01
CA LEU A 39 -7.60 -15.98 -6.46
C LEU A 39 -6.59 -15.93 -5.31
N VAL A 40 -6.97 -15.35 -4.18
CA VAL A 40 -6.07 -15.15 -3.02
C VAL A 40 -5.97 -16.40 -2.16
N GLU A 41 -7.01 -17.20 -2.06
CA GLU A 41 -7.11 -18.34 -1.15
C GLU A 41 -5.91 -19.31 -1.21
N PRO A 42 -5.39 -19.72 -2.39
CA PRO A 42 -4.21 -20.59 -2.46
C PRO A 42 -2.95 -19.98 -1.84
N PHE A 43 -2.82 -18.65 -1.89
CA PHE A 43 -1.68 -17.93 -1.33
C PHE A 43 -1.78 -17.76 0.18
N ILE A 44 -2.99 -17.55 0.71
CA ILE A 44 -3.26 -17.55 2.15
C ILE A 44 -2.88 -18.90 2.75
N ARG A 45 -3.38 -20.00 2.18
CA ARG A 45 -3.04 -21.37 2.64
C ARG A 45 -1.54 -21.67 2.54
N TRP A 46 -0.89 -21.20 1.49
CA TRP A 46 0.55 -21.35 1.36
C TRP A 46 1.31 -20.59 2.44
N GLN A 47 0.95 -19.34 2.68
CA GLN A 47 1.55 -18.54 3.75
C GLN A 47 1.33 -19.19 5.11
N GLU A 48 0.12 -19.64 5.42
CA GLU A 48 -0.21 -20.33 6.67
C GLU A 48 0.62 -21.59 6.85
N THR A 49 0.78 -22.40 5.80
CA THR A 49 1.62 -23.61 5.84
C THR A 49 3.08 -23.29 6.23
N ILE A 50 3.65 -22.21 5.68
CA ILE A 50 5.01 -21.77 6.00
C ILE A 50 5.07 -21.29 7.45
N VAL A 51 4.13 -20.46 7.87
CA VAL A 51 4.07 -19.87 9.21
C VAL A 51 3.90 -20.96 10.27
N GLU A 52 2.99 -21.90 10.06
CA GLU A 52 2.76 -23.02 10.98
C GLU A 52 3.98 -23.92 11.10
N ARG A 53 4.69 -24.17 10.00
CA ARG A 53 5.95 -24.90 10.05
C ARG A 53 6.98 -24.20 10.95
N GLU A 54 7.16 -22.89 10.82
CA GLU A 54 8.09 -22.12 11.65
C GLU A 54 7.65 -22.08 13.13
N ARG A 55 6.34 -22.02 13.39
CA ARG A 55 5.78 -22.11 14.75
C ARG A 55 6.05 -23.46 15.41
N ARG A 56 5.81 -24.55 14.69
CA ARG A 56 6.07 -25.92 15.19
C ARG A 56 7.54 -26.15 15.51
N LEU A 57 8.44 -25.52 14.78
CA LEU A 57 9.86 -25.54 15.08
C LEU A 57 10.22 -24.74 16.34
N GLY A 58 9.25 -24.04 16.96
CA GLY A 58 9.47 -23.19 18.13
C GLY A 58 10.37 -21.98 17.85
N ARG A 59 10.49 -21.59 16.58
CA ARG A 59 11.47 -20.60 16.15
C ARG A 59 10.78 -19.34 15.69
N TYR A 60 11.42 -18.26 15.76
CA TYR A 60 11.23 -16.92 15.21
C TYR A 60 9.78 -16.40 15.05
N VAL A 61 8.82 -17.18 14.54
CA VAL A 61 7.42 -16.74 14.33
C VAL A 61 6.58 -17.03 15.58
N MET A 62 6.06 -15.96 16.19
CA MET A 62 5.24 -16.04 17.39
C MET A 62 3.80 -16.48 17.07
N PRO A 63 3.08 -17.07 18.04
CA PRO A 63 1.64 -17.33 17.93
C PRO A 63 0.85 -16.03 17.64
N GLY A 64 -0.32 -16.18 17.02
CA GLY A 64 -1.22 -15.07 16.74
C GLY A 64 -1.47 -14.83 15.23
N PRO A 65 -2.15 -13.75 14.85
CA PRO A 65 -2.43 -13.47 13.44
C PRO A 65 -1.15 -13.20 12.66
N VAL A 66 -1.16 -13.57 11.36
CA VAL A 66 -0.04 -13.29 10.46
C VAL A 66 -0.10 -11.81 10.07
N THR A 67 0.85 -11.03 10.55
CA THR A 67 0.95 -9.59 10.24
C THR A 67 2.31 -9.27 9.65
N HIS A 68 2.39 -8.17 8.87
CA HIS A 68 3.66 -7.69 8.34
C HIS A 68 4.70 -7.46 9.46
N ARG A 69 4.31 -6.80 10.54
CA ARG A 69 5.18 -6.53 11.69
C ARG A 69 5.65 -7.82 12.37
N GLY A 70 4.75 -8.80 12.53
CA GLY A 70 5.10 -10.10 13.10
C GLY A 70 6.13 -10.86 12.27
N LEU A 71 5.98 -10.86 10.95
CA LEU A 71 6.94 -11.46 10.02
C LEU A 71 8.27 -10.70 9.96
N ALA A 72 8.25 -9.36 10.01
CA ALA A 72 9.45 -8.53 10.06
C ALA A 72 10.27 -8.80 11.34
N ASN A 73 9.61 -8.85 12.50
CA ASN A 73 10.25 -9.20 13.76
C ASN A 73 10.80 -10.63 13.75
N ALA A 74 10.12 -11.57 13.10
CA ALA A 74 10.60 -12.94 12.92
C ALA A 74 11.84 -12.97 12.03
N MET A 75 11.87 -12.18 10.96
CA MET A 75 13.04 -12.04 10.08
C MET A 75 14.24 -11.48 10.83
N GLU A 76 14.03 -10.46 11.66
CA GLU A 76 15.10 -9.89 12.48
C GLU A 76 15.69 -10.90 13.45
N ARG A 77 14.85 -11.67 14.15
CA ARG A 77 15.31 -12.76 15.03
C ARG A 77 16.10 -13.82 14.27
N ALA A 78 15.63 -14.22 13.09
CA ALA A 78 16.33 -15.16 12.24
C ALA A 78 17.69 -14.63 11.76
N ASN A 79 17.77 -13.35 11.39
CA ASN A 79 19.03 -12.69 11.03
C ASN A 79 20.03 -12.67 12.18
N LEU A 80 19.58 -12.38 13.40
CA LEU A 80 20.43 -12.41 14.60
C LEU A 80 20.96 -13.82 14.87
N ALA A 81 20.14 -14.85 14.66
CA ALA A 81 20.56 -16.24 14.82
C ALA A 81 21.61 -16.65 13.78
N VAL A 82 21.45 -16.22 12.52
CA VAL A 82 22.46 -16.39 11.47
C VAL A 82 23.79 -15.74 11.86
N ARG A 83 23.75 -14.49 12.34
CA ARG A 83 24.96 -13.77 12.80
C ARG A 83 25.67 -14.48 13.97
N ARG A 84 24.94 -15.26 14.77
CA ARG A 84 25.48 -16.08 15.86
C ARG A 84 25.97 -17.46 15.40
N GLY A 85 26.01 -17.71 14.08
CA GLY A 85 26.51 -18.95 13.52
C GLY A 85 25.51 -20.12 13.51
N GLN A 86 24.22 -19.89 13.76
CA GLN A 86 23.20 -20.94 13.72
C GLN A 86 22.84 -21.25 12.25
N ALA A 87 23.45 -22.31 11.72
CA ALA A 87 23.30 -22.68 10.29
C ALA A 87 21.86 -23.00 9.88
N ASP A 88 21.05 -23.55 10.77
CA ASP A 88 19.64 -23.89 10.54
C ASP A 88 18.73 -22.65 10.43
N ALA A 89 19.18 -21.49 10.94
CA ALA A 89 18.46 -20.22 10.81
C ALA A 89 18.37 -19.72 9.35
N TYR A 90 19.31 -20.08 8.47
CA TYR A 90 19.23 -19.74 7.05
C TYR A 90 17.97 -20.29 6.37
N GLY A 91 17.59 -21.53 6.70
CA GLY A 91 16.37 -22.14 6.20
C GLY A 91 15.12 -21.41 6.67
N SER A 92 15.06 -21.02 7.94
CA SER A 92 13.95 -20.24 8.50
C SER A 92 13.89 -18.83 7.89
N MET A 93 15.02 -18.16 7.75
CA MET A 93 15.10 -16.84 7.11
C MET A 93 14.56 -16.86 5.67
N SER A 94 14.89 -17.90 4.89
CA SER A 94 14.36 -18.07 3.54
C SER A 94 12.85 -18.27 3.53
N ARG A 95 12.30 -19.09 4.43
CA ARG A 95 10.85 -19.34 4.53
C ARG A 95 10.10 -18.12 5.03
N ILE A 96 10.61 -17.41 6.02
CA ILE A 96 10.02 -16.16 6.52
C ILE A 96 10.01 -15.11 5.41
N GLY A 97 11.09 -14.98 4.62
CA GLY A 97 11.17 -14.08 3.49
C GLY A 97 10.13 -14.41 2.40
N LEU A 98 9.88 -15.69 2.14
CA LEU A 98 8.80 -16.11 1.24
C LEU A 98 7.42 -15.78 1.84
N ALA A 99 7.19 -16.03 3.13
CA ALA A 99 5.94 -15.67 3.80
C ALA A 99 5.68 -14.15 3.78
N MET A 100 6.73 -13.32 3.88
CA MET A 100 6.62 -11.85 3.71
C MET A 100 6.23 -11.48 2.27
N SER A 101 6.83 -12.10 1.27
CA SER A 101 6.47 -11.85 -0.14
C SER A 101 5.02 -12.26 -0.43
N LEU A 102 4.57 -13.39 0.12
CA LEU A 102 3.17 -13.81 0.04
C LEU A 102 2.24 -12.83 0.76
N HIS A 103 2.64 -12.33 1.94
CA HIS A 103 1.86 -11.32 2.67
C HIS A 103 1.63 -10.05 1.84
N HIS A 104 2.69 -9.58 1.16
CA HIS A 104 2.56 -8.43 0.26
C HIS A 104 1.64 -8.72 -0.92
N LEU A 105 1.78 -9.87 -1.58
CA LEU A 105 0.92 -10.26 -2.70
C LEU A 105 -0.55 -10.36 -2.28
N ILE A 106 -0.83 -11.04 -1.18
CA ILE A 106 -2.18 -11.16 -0.60
C ILE A 106 -2.77 -9.78 -0.31
N ASN A 107 -1.97 -8.90 0.29
CA ASN A 107 -2.40 -7.55 0.64
C ASN A 107 -2.67 -6.68 -0.61
N HIS A 108 -1.84 -6.81 -1.65
CA HIS A 108 -2.11 -6.13 -2.93
C HIS A 108 -3.45 -6.59 -3.52
N LEU A 109 -3.69 -7.88 -3.61
CA LEU A 109 -4.94 -8.43 -4.16
C LEU A 109 -6.17 -8.03 -3.32
N LEU A 110 -6.10 -8.17 -1.99
CA LEU A 110 -7.25 -7.89 -1.11
C LEU A 110 -7.53 -6.40 -0.88
N CYS A 111 -6.49 -5.57 -0.89
CA CYS A 111 -6.60 -4.19 -0.42
C CYS A 111 -6.30 -3.13 -1.46
N GLN A 112 -5.47 -3.44 -2.49
CA GLN A 112 -4.97 -2.43 -3.43
C GLN A 112 -5.50 -2.61 -4.85
N GLY A 113 -5.89 -3.82 -5.23
CA GLY A 113 -6.44 -4.12 -6.54
C GLY A 113 -5.50 -4.92 -7.46
N ILE A 114 -6.02 -5.22 -8.64
CA ILE A 114 -5.37 -6.09 -9.64
C ILE A 114 -4.12 -5.41 -10.20
N ALA A 115 -4.19 -4.11 -10.52
CA ALA A 115 -3.06 -3.37 -11.06
C ALA A 115 -1.85 -3.38 -10.10
N ALA A 116 -2.09 -3.17 -8.80
CA ALA A 116 -1.05 -3.21 -7.79
C ALA A 116 -0.43 -4.61 -7.62
N ALA A 117 -1.23 -5.67 -7.78
CA ALA A 117 -0.73 -7.04 -7.73
C ALA A 117 0.13 -7.39 -8.96
N LYS A 118 -0.28 -6.96 -10.16
CA LYS A 118 0.51 -7.08 -11.39
C LYS A 118 1.87 -6.41 -11.23
N GLU A 119 1.87 -5.14 -10.85
CA GLU A 119 3.08 -4.34 -10.65
C GLU A 119 4.02 -4.96 -9.59
N PHE A 120 3.46 -5.50 -8.50
CA PHE A 120 4.25 -6.21 -7.50
C PHE A 120 4.97 -7.43 -8.10
N LEU A 121 4.29 -8.23 -8.92
CA LEU A 121 4.86 -9.41 -9.56
C LEU A 121 5.92 -9.02 -10.60
N ASP A 122 5.69 -7.97 -11.38
CA ASP A 122 6.63 -7.44 -12.37
C ASP A 122 7.89 -6.89 -11.72
N ARG A 123 7.75 -6.15 -10.61
CA ARG A 123 8.91 -5.72 -9.81
C ARG A 123 9.70 -6.88 -9.23
N LYS A 124 9.03 -7.99 -8.87
CA LYS A 124 9.73 -9.20 -8.44
C LYS A 124 10.49 -9.86 -9.56
N GLU A 125 10.01 -9.79 -10.79
CA GLU A 125 10.67 -10.43 -11.93
C GLU A 125 11.79 -9.59 -12.52
N TYR A 126 11.60 -8.27 -12.65
CA TYR A 126 12.51 -7.37 -13.35
C TYR A 126 13.27 -6.39 -12.43
N GLY A 127 12.96 -6.38 -11.14
CA GLY A 127 13.58 -5.47 -10.18
C GLY A 127 14.90 -6.01 -9.58
N GLU A 128 15.52 -5.21 -8.73
CA GLU A 128 16.79 -5.53 -8.06
C GLU A 128 16.76 -6.84 -7.26
N ASP A 129 15.58 -7.29 -6.83
CA ASP A 129 15.38 -8.50 -6.06
C ASP A 129 15.18 -9.76 -6.91
N ALA A 130 15.17 -9.66 -8.25
CA ALA A 130 14.88 -10.76 -9.18
C ALA A 130 15.79 -11.98 -8.95
N GLU A 131 17.07 -11.74 -8.68
CA GLU A 131 18.09 -12.77 -8.46
C GLU A 131 18.01 -13.42 -7.07
N LYS A 132 17.25 -12.85 -6.12
CA LYS A 132 17.11 -13.43 -4.77
C LYS A 132 16.41 -14.78 -4.84
N LYS A 133 16.96 -15.76 -4.12
CA LYS A 133 16.44 -17.14 -4.06
C LYS A 133 14.92 -17.18 -3.74
N ASN A 134 14.46 -16.35 -2.82
CA ASN A 134 13.05 -16.31 -2.43
C ASN A 134 12.16 -15.78 -3.55
N THR A 135 12.62 -14.78 -4.29
CA THR A 135 11.93 -14.23 -5.46
C THR A 135 11.80 -15.28 -6.55
N ARG A 136 12.91 -15.96 -6.89
CA ARG A 136 12.89 -17.05 -7.88
C ARG A 136 11.97 -18.19 -7.47
N ASN A 137 11.97 -18.57 -6.18
CA ASN A 137 11.09 -19.61 -5.66
C ASN A 137 9.61 -19.20 -5.75
N LEU A 138 9.30 -17.94 -5.44
CA LEU A 138 7.94 -17.40 -5.58
C LEU A 138 7.47 -17.44 -7.04
N LEU A 139 8.26 -16.90 -7.98
CA LEU A 139 7.87 -16.76 -9.38
C LEU A 139 7.79 -18.10 -10.14
N ARG A 140 8.57 -19.10 -9.72
CA ARG A 140 8.55 -20.47 -10.32
C ARG A 140 7.37 -21.31 -9.85
N ASP A 141 6.67 -20.91 -8.80
CA ASP A 141 5.55 -21.67 -8.28
C ASP A 141 4.38 -21.65 -9.26
N ALA A 142 3.76 -22.80 -9.48
CA ALA A 142 2.65 -22.95 -10.42
C ALA A 142 1.46 -22.04 -10.11
N ARG A 143 1.19 -21.81 -8.79
CA ARG A 143 0.13 -20.91 -8.34
C ARG A 143 0.36 -19.47 -8.79
N VAL A 144 1.63 -19.00 -8.73
CA VAL A 144 1.98 -17.63 -9.15
C VAL A 144 1.88 -17.50 -10.67
N ARG A 145 2.27 -18.51 -11.42
CA ARG A 145 2.11 -18.51 -12.89
C ARG A 145 0.64 -18.45 -13.29
N SER A 146 -0.18 -19.32 -12.71
CA SER A 146 -1.64 -19.33 -12.96
C SER A 146 -2.29 -18.01 -12.52
N LEU A 147 -1.87 -17.41 -11.38
CA LEU A 147 -2.33 -16.09 -10.98
C LEU A 147 -2.01 -15.03 -12.04
N ARG A 148 -0.77 -15.02 -12.58
CA ARG A 148 -0.37 -14.05 -13.61
C ARG A 148 -1.24 -14.16 -14.88
N GLU A 149 -1.53 -15.38 -15.31
CA GLU A 149 -2.42 -15.65 -16.44
C GLU A 149 -3.82 -15.09 -16.16
N SER A 150 -4.39 -15.40 -14.99
CA SER A 150 -5.70 -14.87 -14.59
C SER A 150 -5.70 -13.35 -14.50
N LEU A 151 -4.69 -12.75 -13.88
CA LEU A 151 -4.58 -11.30 -13.76
C LEU A 151 -4.43 -10.61 -15.13
N ALA A 152 -3.77 -11.24 -16.13
CA ALA A 152 -3.60 -10.66 -17.46
C ALA A 152 -4.95 -10.43 -18.14
N GLU A 153 -5.89 -11.34 -17.96
CA GLU A 153 -7.24 -11.29 -18.55
C GLU A 153 -8.21 -10.39 -17.77
N MET A 154 -7.92 -10.11 -16.49
CA MET A 154 -8.80 -9.31 -15.64
C MET A 154 -8.57 -7.81 -15.83
N SER A 155 -9.67 -7.06 -15.95
CA SER A 155 -9.68 -5.62 -15.79
C SER A 155 -9.68 -5.22 -14.32
N GLU A 156 -9.31 -3.96 -14.01
CA GLU A 156 -9.38 -3.45 -12.63
C GLU A 156 -10.83 -3.40 -12.15
N SER A 157 -11.19 -4.30 -11.27
CA SER A 157 -12.56 -4.45 -10.74
C SER A 157 -12.62 -4.29 -9.22
N HIS A 158 -11.55 -3.81 -8.57
CA HIS A 158 -11.53 -3.73 -7.12
C HIS A 158 -12.58 -2.76 -6.60
N SER A 159 -13.44 -3.25 -5.71
CA SER A 159 -14.58 -2.50 -5.16
C SER A 159 -14.19 -1.15 -4.52
N LYS A 160 -12.97 -1.02 -3.99
CA LYS A 160 -12.47 0.25 -3.42
C LYS A 160 -12.31 1.33 -4.48
N VAL A 161 -11.78 1.01 -5.66
CA VAL A 161 -11.65 1.99 -6.76
C VAL A 161 -13.02 2.49 -7.17
N GLY A 162 -13.98 1.58 -7.33
CA GLY A 162 -15.38 1.92 -7.61
C GLY A 162 -16.03 2.76 -6.51
N ALA A 163 -15.75 2.47 -5.24
CA ALA A 163 -16.25 3.25 -4.10
C ALA A 163 -15.67 4.67 -4.08
N VAL A 164 -14.36 4.82 -4.26
CA VAL A 164 -13.70 6.14 -4.34
C VAL A 164 -14.27 6.95 -5.51
N ARG A 165 -14.37 6.33 -6.70
CA ARG A 165 -14.96 6.97 -7.88
C ARG A 165 -16.40 7.46 -7.62
N ARG A 166 -17.23 6.66 -6.93
CA ARG A 166 -18.59 7.04 -6.55
C ARG A 166 -18.60 8.23 -5.59
N LEU A 167 -17.79 8.19 -4.53
CA LEU A 167 -17.69 9.28 -3.55
C LEU A 167 -17.28 10.60 -4.21
N ILE A 168 -16.25 10.58 -5.06
CA ILE A 168 -15.79 11.75 -5.79
C ILE A 168 -16.90 12.29 -6.70
N ARG A 169 -17.59 11.41 -7.44
CA ARG A 169 -18.73 11.80 -8.28
C ARG A 169 -19.83 12.48 -7.49
N GLU A 170 -20.21 11.91 -6.36
CA GLU A 170 -21.26 12.45 -5.50
C GLU A 170 -20.86 13.81 -4.93
N ARG A 171 -19.61 13.96 -4.48
CA ARG A 171 -19.11 15.23 -3.96
C ARG A 171 -19.10 16.32 -5.02
N LEU A 172 -18.52 16.04 -6.20
CA LEU A 172 -18.47 17.01 -7.31
C LEU A 172 -19.84 17.34 -7.90
N ARG A 173 -20.84 16.46 -7.77
CA ARG A 173 -22.23 16.76 -8.14
C ARG A 173 -22.91 17.72 -7.15
N ARG A 174 -22.57 17.65 -5.86
CA ARG A 174 -23.10 18.55 -4.83
C ARG A 174 -22.43 19.92 -4.89
N ASP A 175 -21.16 19.94 -5.14
CA ASP A 175 -20.33 21.13 -5.19
C ASP A 175 -19.17 20.90 -6.18
N SER A 176 -19.28 21.54 -7.36
CA SER A 176 -18.30 21.42 -8.44
C SER A 176 -16.93 22.00 -8.11
N GLU A 177 -16.88 22.93 -7.14
CA GLU A 177 -15.66 23.60 -6.70
C GLU A 177 -14.95 22.84 -5.56
N SER A 178 -15.52 21.71 -5.12
CA SER A 178 -14.91 20.87 -4.09
C SER A 178 -13.51 20.45 -4.47
N ARG A 179 -12.60 20.55 -3.51
CA ARG A 179 -11.23 20.00 -3.60
C ARG A 179 -11.16 18.73 -2.77
N ILE A 180 -10.66 17.67 -3.38
CA ILE A 180 -10.68 16.33 -2.81
C ILE A 180 -9.25 15.81 -2.75
N ILE A 181 -8.85 15.29 -1.60
CA ILE A 181 -7.57 14.60 -1.43
C ILE A 181 -7.85 13.12 -1.20
N VAL A 182 -7.15 12.26 -1.92
CA VAL A 182 -7.23 10.81 -1.78
C VAL A 182 -5.86 10.29 -1.39
N PHE A 183 -5.72 9.70 -0.21
CA PHE A 183 -4.49 9.06 0.22
C PHE A 183 -4.50 7.57 -0.13
N ALA A 184 -3.40 7.11 -0.73
CA ALA A 184 -3.17 5.71 -1.06
C ALA A 184 -1.81 5.24 -0.52
N THR A 185 -1.72 4.00 -0.07
CA THR A 185 -0.49 3.45 0.51
C THR A 185 0.62 3.26 -0.52
N PHE A 186 0.25 2.94 -1.77
CA PHE A 186 1.21 2.58 -2.82
C PHE A 186 1.06 3.46 -4.06
N ARG A 187 2.18 3.72 -4.75
CA ARG A 187 2.21 4.51 -6.00
C ARG A 187 1.36 3.90 -7.10
N ASP A 188 1.37 2.58 -7.20
CA ASP A 188 0.60 1.85 -8.21
C ASP A 188 -0.90 2.06 -8.00
N THR A 189 -1.34 2.16 -6.75
CA THR A 189 -2.73 2.53 -6.40
C THR A 189 -3.05 3.98 -6.80
N VAL A 190 -2.09 4.91 -6.64
CA VAL A 190 -2.25 6.30 -7.10
C VAL A 190 -2.46 6.33 -8.61
N THR A 191 -1.63 5.60 -9.37
CA THR A 191 -1.75 5.52 -10.82
C THR A 191 -3.07 4.88 -11.26
N ALA A 192 -3.47 3.77 -10.63
CA ALA A 192 -4.74 3.11 -10.93
C ALA A 192 -5.96 4.00 -10.62
N LEU A 193 -5.93 4.75 -9.53
CA LEU A 193 -6.99 5.70 -9.17
C LEU A 193 -7.04 6.87 -10.16
N GLU A 194 -5.91 7.43 -10.54
CA GLU A 194 -5.87 8.49 -11.56
C GLU A 194 -6.53 8.01 -12.86
N GLN A 195 -6.10 6.86 -13.38
CA GLN A 195 -6.68 6.29 -14.60
C GLN A 195 -8.19 6.06 -14.47
N ALA A 196 -8.63 5.56 -13.31
CA ALA A 196 -10.06 5.34 -13.05
C ALA A 196 -10.88 6.64 -12.94
N LEU A 197 -10.25 7.80 -12.79
CA LEU A 197 -10.92 9.09 -12.64
C LEU A 197 -10.86 9.96 -13.90
N LEU A 198 -10.03 9.62 -14.90
CA LEU A 198 -9.86 10.44 -16.12
C LEU A 198 -11.17 10.64 -16.89
N ASP A 199 -12.04 9.65 -16.94
CA ASP A 199 -13.34 9.70 -17.62
C ASP A 199 -14.48 10.20 -16.72
N LEU A 200 -14.19 10.56 -15.46
CA LEU A 200 -15.19 11.04 -14.53
C LEU A 200 -15.49 12.54 -14.78
N LYS A 201 -16.71 12.84 -15.21
CA LYS A 201 -17.12 14.21 -15.50
C LYS A 201 -16.90 15.12 -14.27
N GLY A 202 -16.17 16.21 -14.48
CA GLY A 202 -15.84 17.20 -13.45
C GLY A 202 -14.62 16.87 -12.61
N ALA A 203 -14.09 15.64 -12.65
CA ALA A 203 -12.85 15.31 -11.96
C ALA A 203 -11.64 15.70 -12.82
N LYS A 204 -10.66 16.33 -12.20
CA LYS A 204 -9.35 16.68 -12.76
C LYS A 204 -8.27 16.10 -11.83
N PRO A 205 -7.95 14.78 -11.97
CA PRO A 205 -7.04 14.11 -11.06
C PRO A 205 -5.59 14.57 -11.24
N ILE A 206 -4.87 14.70 -10.13
CA ILE A 206 -3.45 15.04 -10.07
C ILE A 206 -2.76 14.02 -9.18
N GLN A 207 -1.70 13.38 -9.68
CA GLN A 207 -0.85 12.51 -8.86
C GLN A 207 0.14 13.31 -8.02
N PHE A 208 0.27 12.92 -6.75
CA PHE A 208 1.30 13.43 -5.86
C PHE A 208 2.05 12.27 -5.18
N ILE A 209 3.27 12.03 -5.61
CA ILE A 209 4.12 10.92 -5.14
C ILE A 209 5.48 11.43 -4.65
N GLY A 210 6.12 10.65 -3.76
CA GLY A 210 7.43 11.02 -3.22
C GLY A 210 8.56 10.98 -4.26
N GLN A 211 9.70 11.61 -3.92
CA GLN A 211 10.85 11.83 -4.80
C GLN A 211 11.69 10.57 -5.08
N SER A 212 11.56 9.51 -4.28
CA SER A 212 12.44 8.34 -4.42
C SER A 212 12.31 7.70 -5.79
N LYS A 213 13.43 7.56 -6.48
CA LYS A 213 13.54 6.73 -7.68
C LYS A 213 13.40 5.27 -7.26
N ARG A 214 12.40 4.56 -7.78
CA ARG A 214 12.29 3.10 -7.71
C ARG A 214 12.37 2.55 -9.14
N SER A 215 12.71 1.28 -9.26
CA SER A 215 12.91 0.58 -10.54
C SER A 215 11.72 0.65 -11.52
N SER A 216 10.53 1.02 -11.06
CA SER A 216 9.31 1.11 -11.86
C SER A 216 8.86 2.52 -12.23
N GLY A 217 9.63 3.55 -11.92
CA GLY A 217 9.27 4.92 -12.29
C GLY A 217 10.06 6.00 -11.55
N THR A 218 10.23 7.12 -12.19
CA THR A 218 10.82 8.31 -11.59
C THR A 218 9.82 8.94 -10.63
N GLY A 219 10.19 9.09 -9.34
CA GLY A 219 9.43 9.93 -8.41
C GLY A 219 9.35 11.38 -8.93
N LEU A 220 8.43 12.16 -8.39
CA LEU A 220 8.35 13.57 -8.72
C LEU A 220 9.57 14.31 -8.19
N THR A 221 10.13 15.20 -9.00
CA THR A 221 11.16 16.14 -8.53
C THR A 221 10.53 17.17 -7.58
N PRO A 222 11.32 17.84 -6.71
CA PRO A 222 10.80 18.90 -5.85
C PRO A 222 10.04 19.97 -6.62
N LYS A 223 10.53 20.36 -7.79
CA LYS A 223 9.86 21.34 -8.66
C LYS A 223 8.49 20.83 -9.12
N GLN A 224 8.42 19.59 -9.60
CA GLN A 224 7.15 18.97 -10.00
C GLN A 224 6.16 18.83 -8.84
N GLN A 225 6.64 18.56 -7.63
CA GLN A 225 5.78 18.52 -6.45
C GLN A 225 5.16 19.88 -6.16
N ILE A 226 5.94 20.96 -6.24
CA ILE A 226 5.43 22.34 -6.07
C ILE A 226 4.39 22.65 -7.17
N GLU A 227 4.71 22.39 -8.43
CA GLU A 227 3.79 22.62 -9.56
C GLU A 227 2.44 21.87 -9.38
N ARG A 228 2.48 20.60 -8.88
CA ARG A 228 1.27 19.81 -8.61
C ARG A 228 0.41 20.42 -7.49
N ILE A 229 1.05 20.91 -6.43
CA ILE A 229 0.34 21.58 -5.34
C ILE A 229 -0.26 22.91 -5.81
N GLU A 230 0.47 23.69 -6.58
CA GLU A 230 -0.03 24.95 -7.14
C GLU A 230 -1.21 24.72 -8.08
N SER A 231 -1.15 23.71 -8.96
CA SER A 231 -2.26 23.32 -9.83
C SER A 231 -3.50 22.89 -9.03
N PHE A 232 -3.31 22.20 -7.89
CA PHE A 232 -4.40 21.86 -6.99
C PHE A 232 -4.95 23.09 -6.24
N ARG A 233 -4.09 24.02 -5.80
CA ARG A 233 -4.48 25.26 -5.13
C ARG A 233 -5.23 26.22 -6.07
N SER A 234 -4.81 26.32 -7.31
CA SER A 234 -5.47 27.19 -8.32
C SER A 234 -6.81 26.63 -8.81
N GLY A 235 -7.12 25.34 -8.55
CA GLY A 235 -8.33 24.68 -9.05
C GLY A 235 -8.19 24.18 -10.50
N GLU A 236 -7.00 24.24 -11.08
CA GLU A 236 -6.67 23.62 -12.36
C GLU A 236 -6.85 22.10 -12.29
N GLY A 237 -6.47 21.49 -11.12
CA GLY A 237 -6.86 20.17 -10.70
C GLY A 237 -7.69 20.21 -9.42
N ASN A 238 -8.64 19.30 -9.25
CA ASN A 238 -9.54 19.26 -8.09
C ASN A 238 -9.53 17.95 -7.30
N VAL A 239 -8.83 16.92 -7.78
CA VAL A 239 -8.67 15.66 -7.07
C VAL A 239 -7.17 15.34 -6.96
N LEU A 240 -6.58 15.56 -5.79
CA LEU A 240 -5.20 15.23 -5.50
C LEU A 240 -5.10 13.80 -4.99
N ILE A 241 -4.38 12.93 -5.69
CA ILE A 241 -4.18 11.54 -5.29
C ILE A 241 -2.74 11.39 -4.79
N ALA A 242 -2.56 11.20 -3.49
CA ALA A 242 -1.25 11.24 -2.84
C ALA A 242 -0.88 9.91 -2.17
N THR A 243 0.43 9.65 -2.06
CA THR A 243 0.93 8.63 -1.11
C THR A 243 1.10 9.26 0.27
N SER A 244 1.27 8.42 1.32
CA SER A 244 1.48 8.86 2.71
C SER A 244 2.66 9.84 2.91
N VAL A 245 3.61 9.89 1.99
CA VAL A 245 4.66 10.94 1.97
C VAL A 245 4.07 12.34 1.76
N GLY A 246 2.87 12.43 1.16
CA GLY A 246 2.12 13.67 1.04
C GLY A 246 1.43 14.09 2.35
N GLU A 247 1.20 13.17 3.27
CA GLU A 247 0.50 13.41 4.53
C GLU A 247 1.32 14.24 5.52
N GLU A 248 2.65 14.06 5.55
CA GLU A 248 3.55 14.73 6.49
C GLU A 248 4.12 16.08 5.99
N GLY A 249 3.90 16.45 4.74
CA GLY A 249 4.55 17.61 4.12
C GLY A 249 3.64 18.54 3.31
N LEU A 250 2.35 18.25 3.27
CA LEU A 250 1.40 19.08 2.52
C LEU A 250 0.77 20.11 3.47
N ASP A 251 1.30 21.32 3.47
CA ASP A 251 0.58 22.50 3.93
C ASP A 251 -0.46 22.86 2.84
N ILE A 252 -1.60 22.20 2.89
CA ILE A 252 -2.75 22.48 2.03
C ILE A 252 -3.75 23.26 2.88
N PRO A 253 -3.94 24.54 2.62
CA PRO A 253 -4.91 25.37 3.34
C PRO A 253 -6.34 24.92 3.08
#